data_ab18bd34e66385e7c408e34e96ff643e
#
_entry.id   ab18bd34e66385e7c408e34e96ff643e
#
_cell.length_a   1.000
_cell.length_b   1.000
_cell.length_c   1.000
_cell.angle_alpha   90.00
_cell.angle_beta   90.00
_cell.angle_gamma   90.00
#
_symmetry.space_group_name_H-M   'P 1'
#
loop_
_entity.id
_entity.type
_entity.pdbx_description
1 polymer ?
#
loop_
_entity_poly.entity_id
_entity_poly.type
_entity_poly.pdbx_seq_one_letter_code
_entity_poly.pdbx_strand_id
1 'polypeptide(L)'
;MITRLNHEPSDNIKTLRVKHLLPLVLRFDAAILRAVPGLPREELYWRMHFLLGALHHGLDRWAGRDQMPVSPGLSRKKLQIDGEGFIARFVAFAAAGLRSSASHSPPAVRVKPRAGLQAKAIS
;
A
#
# COMPACT_ATOMS: atom_id res chain seq x y z
N MET A 1 26.02 -6.45 14.78
CA MET A 1 25.41 -7.15 15.66
C MET A 1 23.97 -7.18 15.53
N ILE A 2 23.32 -6.13 15.70
CA ILE A 2 21.93 -6.06 15.53
C ILE A 2 21.52 -6.61 14.21
N THR A 3 22.25 -6.32 13.23
CA THR A 3 21.93 -6.73 11.90
C THR A 3 21.95 -8.21 11.85
N ARG A 4 22.92 -8.79 12.47
CA ARG A 4 23.08 -10.16 12.50
C ARG A 4 21.95 -10.78 13.23
N LEU A 5 21.61 -10.27 14.34
CA LEU A 5 20.55 -10.79 15.11
C LEU A 5 19.27 -10.76 14.31
N ASN A 6 19.11 -9.82 13.51
CA ASN A 6 17.90 -9.72 12.73
C ASN A 6 17.94 -10.66 11.56
N HIS A 7 19.08 -11.01 11.13
CA HIS A 7 19.21 -11.89 10.03
C HIS A 7 18.67 -13.26 10.24
N GLU A 8 19.18 -13.99 11.13
CA GLU A 8 18.73 -15.31 11.40
C GLU A 8 17.30 -15.38 11.76
N PRO A 9 16.87 -14.63 12.74
CA PRO A 9 15.47 -14.67 13.10
C PRO A 9 14.66 -14.23 11.91
N SER A 10 15.24 -13.38 11.11
CA SER A 10 14.56 -12.85 9.98
C SER A 10 14.20 -13.91 8.96
N ASP A 11 15.07 -14.85 8.73
CA ASP A 11 14.80 -15.89 7.77
C ASP A 11 13.69 -16.79 8.28
N ASN A 12 13.70 -17.14 9.55
CA ASN A 12 12.66 -17.96 10.11
C ASN A 12 11.34 -17.20 10.10
N ILE A 13 11.40 -15.94 10.41
CA ILE A 13 10.21 -15.12 10.42
C ILE A 13 9.63 -15.01 9.02
N LYS A 14 10.48 -14.92 8.02
CA LYS A 14 10.01 -14.81 6.67
C LYS A 14 9.31 -16.08 6.28
N THR A 15 9.88 -17.22 6.63
CA THR A 15 9.29 -18.50 6.31
C THR A 15 7.93 -18.62 6.98
N LEU A 16 7.85 -18.20 8.24
CA LEU A 16 6.60 -18.26 8.96
C LEU A 16 5.57 -17.33 8.35
N ARG A 17 5.99 -16.16 7.92
CA ARG A 17 5.08 -15.21 7.33
C ARG A 17 4.50 -15.78 6.05
N VAL A 18 5.34 -16.35 5.21
CA VAL A 18 4.86 -16.89 3.96
C VAL A 18 3.87 -18.00 4.28
N LYS A 19 4.22 -18.88 5.21
CA LYS A 19 3.37 -19.98 5.57
C LYS A 19 2.02 -19.53 6.10
N HIS A 20 2.01 -18.52 6.93
CA HIS A 20 0.77 -18.07 7.54
C HIS A 20 0.03 -16.99 6.74
N LEU A 21 0.76 -16.14 6.06
CA LEU A 21 0.13 -15.06 5.34
C LEU A 21 -0.32 -15.41 3.93
N LEU A 22 0.38 -16.32 3.29
CA LEU A 22 0.02 -16.65 1.92
C LEU A 22 -1.42 -17.10 1.77
N PRO A 23 -1.93 -17.98 2.63
CA PRO A 23 -3.32 -18.38 2.49
C PRO A 23 -4.27 -17.19 2.63
N LEU A 24 -3.91 -16.23 3.49
CA LEU A 24 -4.75 -15.08 3.71
C LEU A 24 -4.72 -14.18 2.48
N VAL A 25 -3.54 -13.98 1.90
CA VAL A 25 -3.39 -13.18 0.71
C VAL A 25 -4.20 -13.79 -0.42
N LEU A 26 -4.14 -15.12 -0.57
CA LEU A 26 -4.89 -15.79 -1.63
C LEU A 26 -6.39 -15.63 -1.44
N ARG A 27 -6.84 -15.60 -0.21
CA ARG A 27 -8.26 -15.43 0.06
C ARG A 27 -8.68 -14.01 -0.30
N PHE A 28 -7.86 -13.03 0.06
CA PHE A 28 -8.16 -11.65 -0.27
C PHE A 28 -8.15 -11.43 -1.78
N ASP A 29 -7.18 -12.04 -2.47
CA ASP A 29 -7.10 -11.91 -3.91
C ASP A 29 -8.37 -12.47 -4.55
N ALA A 30 -8.80 -13.64 -4.09
CA ALA A 30 -9.99 -14.25 -4.62
C ALA A 30 -11.22 -13.38 -4.37
N ALA A 31 -11.32 -12.81 -3.19
CA ALA A 31 -12.46 -11.97 -2.85
C ALA A 31 -12.48 -10.70 -3.72
N ILE A 32 -11.32 -10.11 -3.94
CA ILE A 32 -11.23 -8.92 -4.73
C ILE A 32 -11.58 -9.22 -6.18
N LEU A 33 -11.11 -10.33 -6.70
CA LEU A 33 -11.40 -10.68 -8.08
C LEU A 33 -12.89 -10.97 -8.28
N ARG A 34 -13.56 -11.44 -7.24
CA ARG A 34 -14.99 -11.66 -7.33
C ARG A 34 -15.72 -10.31 -7.34
N ALA A 35 -15.19 -9.34 -6.60
CA ALA A 35 -15.81 -8.04 -6.52
C ALA A 35 -15.48 -7.16 -7.73
N VAL A 36 -14.31 -7.36 -8.32
CA VAL A 36 -13.87 -6.56 -9.46
C VAL A 36 -13.39 -7.52 -10.52
N PRO A 37 -14.29 -8.22 -11.16
CA PRO A 37 -13.96 -9.28 -12.09
C PRO A 37 -13.04 -8.93 -13.26
N GLY A 38 -13.02 -7.78 -13.70
CA GLY A 38 -12.17 -7.45 -14.85
C GLY A 38 -10.77 -6.99 -14.50
N LEU A 39 -10.40 -7.10 -13.25
CA LEU A 39 -9.11 -6.55 -12.83
C LEU A 39 -7.95 -7.42 -13.30
N PRO A 40 -7.00 -6.86 -14.04
CA PRO A 40 -5.84 -7.62 -14.47
C PRO A 40 -5.00 -8.05 -13.29
N ARG A 41 -4.30 -9.15 -13.42
CA ARG A 41 -3.51 -9.67 -12.30
C ARG A 41 -2.42 -8.72 -11.84
N GLU A 42 -1.78 -8.03 -12.75
CA GLU A 42 -0.74 -7.09 -12.40
C GLU A 42 -1.32 -5.93 -11.61
N GLU A 43 -2.54 -5.54 -11.97
CA GLU A 43 -3.18 -4.45 -11.29
C GLU A 43 -3.58 -4.90 -9.88
N LEU A 44 -4.04 -6.13 -9.77
CA LEU A 44 -4.40 -6.68 -8.46
C LEU A 44 -3.16 -6.69 -7.57
N TYR A 45 -2.03 -7.11 -8.09
CA TYR A 45 -0.79 -7.17 -7.34
C TYR A 45 -0.45 -5.78 -6.76
N TRP A 46 -0.46 -4.75 -7.60
CA TRP A 46 -0.12 -3.42 -7.13
C TRP A 46 -1.14 -2.86 -6.15
N ARG A 47 -2.39 -3.09 -6.39
CA ARG A 47 -3.43 -2.59 -5.49
C ARG A 47 -3.35 -3.27 -4.13
N MET A 48 -3.01 -4.56 -4.11
CA MET A 48 -2.83 -5.25 -2.84
C MET A 48 -1.67 -4.68 -2.07
N HIS A 49 -0.58 -4.37 -2.75
CA HIS A 49 0.58 -3.81 -2.07
C HIS A 49 0.29 -2.40 -1.56
N PHE A 50 -0.45 -1.62 -2.33
CA PHE A 50 -0.81 -0.29 -1.89
C PHE A 50 -1.71 -0.38 -0.64
N LEU A 51 -2.64 -1.32 -0.64
CA LEU A 51 -3.53 -1.46 0.49
C LEU A 51 -2.80 -1.93 1.73
N LEU A 52 -1.87 -2.86 1.57
CA LEU A 52 -1.11 -3.34 2.70
C LEU A 52 -0.26 -2.21 3.28
N GLY A 53 0.34 -1.41 2.42
CA GLY A 53 1.12 -0.27 2.89
C GLY A 53 0.26 0.74 3.62
N ALA A 54 -0.92 1.02 3.06
CA ALA A 54 -1.83 1.97 3.67
C ALA A 54 -2.29 1.45 5.04
N LEU A 55 -2.58 0.17 5.12
CA LEU A 55 -3.03 -0.41 6.37
C LEU A 55 -1.93 -0.37 7.42
N HIS A 56 -0.72 -0.75 7.05
CA HIS A 56 0.39 -0.75 7.97
C HIS A 56 0.69 0.64 8.49
N HIS A 57 0.83 1.59 7.60
CA HIS A 57 1.14 2.94 7.99
C HIS A 57 -0.03 3.55 8.77
N GLY A 58 -1.23 3.27 8.34
CA GLY A 58 -2.42 3.77 9.02
C GLY A 58 -2.52 3.24 10.44
N LEU A 59 -2.22 1.96 10.63
CA LEU A 59 -2.27 1.37 11.95
C LEU A 59 -1.20 1.96 12.86
N ASP A 60 -0.01 2.21 12.32
CA ASP A 60 1.05 2.80 13.12
C ASP A 60 0.65 4.21 13.52
N ARG A 61 0.04 4.95 12.62
CA ARG A 61 -0.38 6.30 12.93
C ARG A 61 -1.50 6.28 13.97
N TRP A 62 -2.46 5.40 13.77
CA TRP A 62 -3.59 5.29 14.67
C TRP A 62 -3.13 4.90 16.08
N ALA A 63 -2.13 4.03 16.16
CA ALA A 63 -1.60 3.58 17.42
C ALA A 63 -0.58 4.54 18.03
N GLY A 64 -0.30 5.61 17.35
CA GLY A 64 0.63 6.61 17.86
C GLY A 64 2.09 6.23 17.75
N ARG A 65 2.42 5.26 16.91
CA ARG A 65 3.82 4.84 16.75
C ARG A 65 4.53 5.60 15.65
N ASP A 66 3.77 6.30 14.83
CA ASP A 66 4.34 7.02 13.72
C ASP A 66 4.85 8.37 14.16
N GLN A 67 6.01 8.76 13.69
CA GLN A 67 6.61 10.02 14.08
C GLN A 67 6.30 11.16 13.11
N MET A 68 5.50 10.91 12.11
CA MET A 68 5.19 11.95 11.15
C MET A 68 4.46 13.11 11.82
N PRO A 69 4.80 14.32 11.46
CA PRO A 69 4.14 15.48 12.06
C PRO A 69 2.71 15.61 11.58
N VAL A 70 1.93 16.30 12.37
CA VAL A 70 0.54 16.55 12.02
C VAL A 70 0.53 17.82 11.19
N SER A 71 -0.29 17.85 10.16
CA SER A 71 -0.36 19.03 9.28
C SER A 71 -0.81 20.26 10.05
N PRO A 72 -0.35 21.40 9.64
CA PRO A 72 -0.73 22.64 10.29
C PRO A 72 -2.25 22.80 10.29
N GLY A 73 -2.77 23.28 11.37
CA GLY A 73 -4.22 23.46 11.48
C GLY A 73 -4.94 22.28 12.06
N LEU A 74 -4.26 21.16 12.21
CA LEU A 74 -4.88 19.99 12.80
C LEU A 74 -4.23 19.70 14.13
N SER A 75 -4.93 19.08 15.04
CA SER A 75 -4.36 18.71 16.32
C SER A 75 -4.49 17.21 16.50
N ARG A 76 -3.54 16.63 17.19
CA ARG A 76 -3.57 15.21 17.42
C ARG A 76 -4.84 14.80 18.13
N LYS A 77 -5.29 15.60 19.04
CA LYS A 77 -6.47 15.30 19.79
C LYS A 77 -7.70 15.18 18.91
N LYS A 78 -7.86 16.09 17.97
CA LYS A 78 -8.99 16.07 17.10
C LYS A 78 -8.93 14.95 16.07
N LEU A 79 -7.73 14.40 15.88
CA LEU A 79 -7.57 13.33 14.92
C LEU A 79 -7.74 11.94 15.54
N GLN A 80 -7.99 11.89 16.84
CA GLN A 80 -8.18 10.60 17.48
C GLN A 80 -9.51 10.02 17.07
N ILE A 81 -9.50 8.76 16.69
CA ILE A 81 -10.72 8.06 16.34
C ILE A 81 -10.65 6.69 16.97
N ASP A 82 -11.78 6.06 17.18
CA ASP A 82 -11.81 4.74 17.78
C ASP A 82 -11.57 3.70 16.67
N GLY A 83 -11.51 2.45 17.06
CA GLY A 83 -11.23 1.37 16.10
C GLY A 83 -12.25 1.26 15.00
N GLU A 84 -13.52 1.48 15.32
CA GLU A 84 -14.55 1.39 14.31
C GLU A 84 -14.39 2.52 13.32
N GLY A 85 -14.06 3.71 13.81
CA GLY A 85 -13.82 4.86 12.95
C GLY A 85 -12.63 4.64 12.02
N PHE A 86 -11.59 3.99 12.54
CA PHE A 86 -10.41 3.69 11.74
C PHE A 86 -10.79 2.70 10.64
N ILE A 87 -11.48 1.63 11.01
CA ILE A 87 -11.86 0.60 10.06
C ILE A 87 -12.78 1.16 8.98
N ALA A 88 -13.75 1.95 9.37
CA ALA A 88 -14.68 2.53 8.41
C ALA A 88 -13.96 3.38 7.38
N ARG A 89 -13.01 4.18 7.82
CA ARG A 89 -12.26 5.02 6.91
C ARG A 89 -11.37 4.20 5.99
N PHE A 90 -10.72 3.19 6.56
CA PHE A 90 -9.84 2.37 5.75
C PHE A 90 -10.64 1.59 4.71
N VAL A 91 -11.77 1.02 5.09
CA VAL A 91 -12.58 0.24 4.17
C VAL A 91 -13.10 1.14 3.04
N ALA A 92 -13.54 2.35 3.35
CA ALA A 92 -14.03 3.26 2.32
C ALA A 92 -12.91 3.61 1.35
N PHE A 93 -11.73 3.88 1.87
CA PHE A 93 -10.57 4.22 1.07
C PHE A 93 -10.19 3.02 0.18
N ALA A 94 -10.10 1.84 0.77
CA ALA A 94 -9.72 0.64 0.06
C ALA A 94 -10.72 0.27 -1.02
N ALA A 95 -11.99 0.37 -0.71
CA ALA A 95 -13.03 0.02 -1.68
C ALA A 95 -12.97 0.95 -2.89
N ALA A 96 -12.77 2.23 -2.65
CA ALA A 96 -12.69 3.18 -3.75
C ALA A 96 -11.45 2.89 -4.60
N GLY A 97 -10.33 2.57 -3.95
CA GLY A 97 -9.12 2.27 -4.69
C GLY A 97 -9.25 0.99 -5.51
N LEU A 98 -9.87 -0.02 -4.95
CA LEU A 98 -10.02 -1.27 -5.65
C LEU A 98 -10.99 -1.17 -6.82
N ARG A 99 -11.94 -0.26 -6.76
CA ARG A 99 -12.89 -0.09 -7.84
C ARG A 99 -12.46 0.94 -8.87
N SER A 100 -11.35 1.61 -8.64
CA SER A 100 -10.94 2.65 -9.55
C SER A 100 -10.60 2.05 -10.91
N SER A 101 -10.70 2.85 -11.93
CA SER A 101 -10.44 2.40 -13.27
C SER A 101 -9.00 1.97 -13.41
N ALA A 102 -8.78 0.91 -14.15
CA ALA A 102 -7.44 0.44 -14.34
C ALA A 102 -6.77 1.14 -15.50
N SER A 103 -7.49 1.97 -16.18
CA SER A 103 -6.94 2.62 -17.32
C SER A 103 -6.16 3.80 -16.90
N HIS A 104 -4.99 3.67 -16.52
CA HIS A 104 -4.25 4.80 -16.14
C HIS A 104 -3.06 4.89 -16.97
N SER A 105 -3.17 4.51 -18.14
CA SER A 105 -2.04 4.52 -18.94
C SER A 105 -1.84 5.87 -19.37
N PRO A 106 -0.85 6.38 -19.10
CA PRO A 106 -0.55 7.69 -19.36
C PRO A 106 0.20 7.87 -20.56
N PRO A 107 -0.29 7.68 -21.52
CA PRO A 107 0.32 7.85 -22.75
C PRO A 107 1.10 9.07 -22.77
N ALA A 108 0.54 9.95 -22.44
CA ALA A 108 1.13 11.17 -22.45
C ALA A 108 2.47 11.16 -22.07
N VAL A 109 2.63 10.71 -21.17
CA VAL A 109 3.79 10.72 -20.65
C VAL A 109 4.86 10.48 -21.36
N ARG A 110 4.80 10.15 -22.06
CA ARG A 110 5.70 9.82 -22.53
C ARG A 110 6.60 10.36 -22.90
N VAL A 111 6.98 10.36 -22.60
CA VAL A 111 7.80 10.19 -22.91
C VAL A 111 8.66 10.72 -23.79
N LYS A 112 8.38 10.87 -24.69
CA LYS A 112 9.04 11.47 -25.55
C LYS A 112 9.79 12.58 -25.17
N PRO A 113 9.28 13.43 -24.61
CA PRO A 113 9.91 14.63 -24.28
C PRO A 113 11.13 14.25 -23.51
N ARG A 114 10.97 13.25 -22.76
CA ARG A 114 12.00 12.84 -22.00
C ARG A 114 13.13 12.47 -22.80
N ALA A 115 12.96 11.75 -23.75
CA ALA A 115 14.04 11.33 -24.58
C ALA A 115 14.81 12.53 -25.01
N GLY A 116 14.12 13.49 -25.42
CA GLY A 116 14.78 14.66 -25.88
C GLY A 116 15.60 15.28 -24.81
N LEU A 117 15.02 15.37 -23.68
CA LEU A 117 15.65 16.00 -22.60
C LEU A 117 16.82 15.23 -22.24
N GLN A 118 16.73 13.96 -22.22
CA GLN A 118 17.77 13.17 -21.89
C GLN A 118 18.87 13.44 -22.80
N ALA A 119 18.69 13.43 -24.00
CA ALA A 119 19.71 13.65 -24.96
C ALA A 119 20.40 14.91 -24.62
N LYS A 120 19.68 15.86 -24.35
CA LYS A 120 20.24 17.12 -23.99
C LYS A 120 21.00 17.02 -22.74
N ALA A 121 20.47 16.53 -21.81
CA ALA A 121 21.10 16.51 -20.52
C ALA A 121 22.42 15.84 -20.69
N ILE A 122 22.49 14.84 -21.44
CA ILE A 122 23.71 14.14 -21.63
C ILE A 122 24.68 14.94 -22.37
N SER A 123 24.27 15.68 -23.28
CA SER A 123 25.20 16.48 -24.02
C SER A 123 25.73 17.58 -23.14
#